data_401febf256bbe37e0619d08a650f8206
#
_entry.id   401febf256bbe37e0619d08a650f8206
#
_cell.length_a   1.000
_cell.length_b   1.000
_cell.length_c   1.000
_cell.angle_alpha   90.00
_cell.angle_beta   90.00
_cell.angle_gamma   90.00
#
_symmetry.space_group_name_H-M   'P 1'
#
loop_
_entity.id
_entity.type
_entity.pdbx_description
1 polymer ?
#
loop_
_entity_poly.entity_id
_entity_poly.type
_entity_poly.pdbx_seq_one_letter_code
_entity_poly.pdbx_strand_id
1 'polypeptide(L)'
;MLSIADIVDAVAFPFSVWRTLGGLAPEMCDGRPVYVAGNAAVSFCVTYRGERKMLKCYTRTNENLKAIYGAAYRANELCVIDMVGRHHWVDCLLMDYVEGRTLDEAICAATTEAEFLALAAGFDSMACELLSSERAHGDLKPENIIVRDDGQMVAIDWDNAYVPSFAGRRSPEIGTAAYQHPARTADMFNKHVDDYSIAFISTLLHFMAVEESAAEHYRQLHEPKFMPSELINPNGWQPTSALAEVLETFARRGMAWEYRVAQMLSSATPYLSDLKRVMGFSQSPFDGNAEDVSLEYGPHGWWGCKSGERWVIAPLYSGGFEPSEGMALLELGAYRHFISLESGDVVASFDRATNVGPLRDGVTRMRMADGQERVITREELINSPKKSIFVR
;
A
#
# COMPACT_ATOMS: atom_id res chain seq x y z
N MET A 1 24.85 -27.05 -15.27
CA MET A 1 24.15 -25.90 -14.69
C MET A 1 23.44 -26.42 -13.46
N LEU A 2 23.61 -25.79 -12.31
CA LEU A 2 22.96 -26.19 -11.07
C LEU A 2 21.45 -26.03 -11.21
N SER A 3 20.68 -27.08 -10.88
CA SER A 3 19.23 -27.07 -10.93
C SER A 3 18.61 -26.80 -9.54
N ILE A 4 17.34 -26.40 -9.51
CA ILE A 4 16.57 -26.31 -8.26
C ILE A 4 16.53 -27.66 -7.55
N ALA A 5 16.36 -28.76 -8.28
CA ALA A 5 16.34 -30.13 -7.72
C ALA A 5 17.65 -30.46 -6.99
N ASP A 6 18.80 -30.11 -7.56
CA ASP A 6 20.11 -30.37 -6.91
C ASP A 6 20.19 -29.64 -5.55
N ILE A 7 19.66 -28.42 -5.45
CA ILE A 7 19.61 -27.65 -4.19
C ILE A 7 18.65 -28.28 -3.19
N VAL A 8 17.45 -28.68 -3.64
CA VAL A 8 16.44 -29.33 -2.78
C VAL A 8 16.98 -30.64 -2.20
N ASP A 9 17.61 -31.43 -3.02
CA ASP A 9 18.24 -32.72 -2.60
C ASP A 9 19.40 -32.45 -1.61
N ALA A 10 20.22 -31.42 -1.87
CA ALA A 10 21.30 -31.04 -0.96
C ALA A 10 20.76 -30.59 0.39
N VAL A 11 19.70 -29.77 0.45
CA VAL A 11 19.10 -29.31 1.71
C VAL A 11 18.40 -30.46 2.45
N ALA A 12 17.78 -31.39 1.73
CA ALA A 12 17.15 -32.61 2.30
C ALA A 12 18.15 -33.58 2.92
N PHE A 13 19.36 -33.59 2.41
CA PHE A 13 20.35 -34.62 2.79
C PHE A 13 20.98 -34.31 4.16
N PRO A 14 20.85 -35.20 5.17
CA PRO A 14 21.27 -34.92 6.54
C PRO A 14 22.80 -34.75 6.71
N PHE A 15 23.58 -35.18 5.72
CA PHE A 15 25.05 -35.06 5.72
C PHE A 15 25.55 -34.00 4.74
N SER A 16 24.69 -33.03 4.40
CA SER A 16 25.07 -31.90 3.54
C SER A 16 26.24 -31.13 4.12
N VAL A 17 27.12 -30.70 3.23
CA VAL A 17 28.31 -29.92 3.63
C VAL A 17 27.96 -28.44 3.72
N TRP A 18 27.77 -27.98 4.94
CA TRP A 18 27.59 -26.60 5.30
C TRP A 18 28.88 -26.00 5.84
N ARG A 19 29.20 -24.76 5.53
CA ARG A 19 30.36 -24.09 6.14
C ARG A 19 30.08 -23.60 7.55
N THR A 20 28.93 -22.97 7.78
CA THR A 20 28.60 -22.34 9.06
C THR A 20 27.22 -22.74 9.60
N LEU A 21 26.32 -23.26 8.76
CA LEU A 21 24.93 -23.60 9.11
C LEU A 21 24.73 -25.10 9.43
N GLY A 22 25.76 -25.76 9.91
CA GLY A 22 25.65 -27.17 10.30
C GLY A 22 24.55 -27.39 11.35
N GLY A 23 23.81 -28.49 11.23
CA GLY A 23 22.69 -28.83 12.12
C GLY A 23 21.36 -28.18 11.77
N LEU A 24 21.25 -27.54 10.62
CA LEU A 24 20.01 -27.04 10.05
C LEU A 24 19.15 -28.22 9.63
N ALA A 25 17.83 -28.18 9.94
CA ALA A 25 16.86 -29.19 9.56
C ALA A 25 15.69 -28.55 8.77
N PRO A 26 15.48 -28.93 7.50
CA PRO A 26 14.34 -28.42 6.75
C PRO A 26 13.01 -28.98 7.30
N GLU A 27 11.96 -28.21 7.19
CA GLU A 27 10.59 -28.66 7.40
C GLU A 27 10.22 -29.66 6.29
N MET A 28 9.66 -30.81 6.67
CA MET A 28 9.38 -31.90 5.73
C MET A 28 7.89 -32.14 5.58
N CYS A 29 7.43 -32.34 4.35
CA CYS A 29 6.09 -32.83 4.03
C CYS A 29 6.23 -34.02 3.08
N ASP A 30 5.60 -35.16 3.44
CA ASP A 30 5.66 -36.40 2.69
C ASP A 30 7.09 -36.85 2.30
N GLY A 31 8.05 -36.64 3.22
CA GLY A 31 9.45 -37.04 3.03
C GLY A 31 10.26 -36.10 2.13
N ARG A 32 9.73 -34.93 1.77
CA ARG A 32 10.42 -33.90 0.98
C ARG A 32 10.46 -32.60 1.74
N PRO A 33 11.51 -31.77 1.57
CA PRO A 33 11.53 -30.42 2.13
C PRO A 33 10.37 -29.57 1.62
N VAL A 34 9.75 -28.80 2.51
CA VAL A 34 8.82 -27.75 2.12
C VAL A 34 9.63 -26.58 1.56
N TYR A 35 9.38 -26.21 0.31
CA TYR A 35 10.12 -25.14 -0.34
C TYR A 35 9.25 -24.34 -1.32
N VAL A 36 9.69 -23.10 -1.57
CA VAL A 36 9.18 -22.23 -2.62
C VAL A 36 10.33 -21.93 -3.59
N ALA A 37 10.10 -22.18 -4.88
CA ALA A 37 11.10 -21.91 -5.91
C ALA A 37 10.79 -20.59 -6.63
N GLY A 38 11.77 -19.70 -6.64
CA GLY A 38 11.77 -18.46 -7.43
C GLY A 38 12.73 -18.57 -8.62
N ASN A 39 12.87 -17.47 -9.38
CA ASN A 39 13.73 -17.41 -10.58
C ASN A 39 15.22 -17.54 -10.26
N ALA A 40 15.67 -17.07 -9.11
CA ALA A 40 17.10 -16.98 -8.74
C ALA A 40 17.44 -17.70 -7.45
N ALA A 41 16.45 -18.22 -6.71
CA ALA A 41 16.65 -18.87 -5.43
C ALA A 41 15.56 -19.88 -5.10
N VAL A 42 15.86 -20.75 -4.13
CA VAL A 42 14.91 -21.67 -3.50
C VAL A 42 14.86 -21.34 -2.01
N SER A 43 13.67 -21.13 -1.48
CA SER A 43 13.42 -20.80 -0.07
C SER A 43 12.83 -21.99 0.67
N PHE A 44 13.34 -22.25 1.86
CA PHE A 44 12.93 -23.37 2.72
C PHE A 44 12.55 -22.85 4.10
N CYS A 45 11.49 -23.42 4.68
CA CYS A 45 11.28 -23.30 6.12
C CYS A 45 12.18 -24.32 6.81
N VAL A 46 12.97 -23.88 7.79
CA VAL A 46 13.97 -24.72 8.47
C VAL A 46 13.96 -24.46 9.97
N THR A 47 14.41 -25.46 10.74
CA THR A 47 14.77 -25.28 12.14
C THR A 47 16.28 -25.16 12.27
N TYR A 48 16.74 -24.07 12.88
CA TYR A 48 18.15 -23.86 13.18
C TYR A 48 18.34 -23.39 14.62
N ARG A 49 19.11 -24.15 15.41
CA ARG A 49 19.33 -23.90 16.84
C ARG A 49 18.04 -23.83 17.65
N GLY A 50 17.04 -24.62 17.27
CA GLY A 50 15.75 -24.68 17.96
C GLY A 50 14.74 -23.57 17.57
N GLU A 51 15.10 -22.69 16.65
CA GLU A 51 14.23 -21.63 16.14
C GLU A 51 13.82 -21.90 14.69
N ARG A 52 12.60 -21.51 14.34
CA ARG A 52 12.08 -21.55 12.97
C ARG A 52 12.70 -20.40 12.17
N LYS A 53 13.31 -20.70 11.04
CA LYS A 53 14.01 -19.75 10.17
C LYS A 53 13.59 -19.95 8.72
N MET A 54 13.81 -18.91 7.91
CA MET A 54 13.74 -18.98 6.46
C MET A 54 15.16 -19.10 5.90
N LEU A 55 15.43 -20.18 5.20
CA LEU A 55 16.67 -20.39 4.44
C LEU A 55 16.39 -20.14 2.97
N LYS A 56 17.15 -19.23 2.33
CA LYS A 56 17.10 -18.98 0.90
C LYS A 56 18.45 -19.36 0.28
N CYS A 57 18.45 -20.30 -0.68
CA CYS A 57 19.63 -20.76 -1.40
C CYS A 57 19.61 -20.22 -2.83
N TYR A 58 20.67 -19.56 -3.26
CA TYR A 58 20.73 -18.88 -4.54
C TYR A 58 21.29 -19.76 -5.64
N THR A 59 20.62 -19.80 -6.79
CA THR A 59 21.09 -20.51 -8.00
C THR A 59 22.12 -19.68 -8.77
N ARG A 60 22.20 -18.37 -8.49
CA ARG A 60 23.10 -17.40 -9.11
C ARG A 60 23.71 -16.48 -8.06
N THR A 61 24.96 -16.12 -8.22
CA THR A 61 25.61 -15.12 -7.37
C THR A 61 25.02 -13.74 -7.62
N ASN A 62 24.72 -13.02 -6.53
CA ASN A 62 24.31 -11.62 -6.58
C ASN A 62 25.17 -10.83 -5.56
N GLU A 63 26.08 -10.00 -6.07
CA GLU A 63 27.04 -9.24 -5.26
C GLU A 63 26.37 -8.22 -4.32
N ASN A 64 25.12 -7.84 -4.58
CA ASN A 64 24.38 -6.86 -3.79
C ASN A 64 23.86 -7.45 -2.47
N LEU A 65 23.61 -8.77 -2.40
CA LEU A 65 22.96 -9.43 -1.26
C LEU A 65 23.71 -9.18 0.06
N LYS A 66 25.04 -9.17 0.03
CA LYS A 66 25.83 -8.89 1.22
C LYS A 66 25.60 -7.47 1.77
N ALA A 67 25.43 -6.49 0.90
CA ALA A 67 25.16 -5.11 1.31
C ALA A 67 23.71 -4.94 1.81
N ILE A 68 22.76 -5.70 1.23
CA ILE A 68 21.36 -5.67 1.61
C ILE A 68 21.10 -6.35 2.95
N TYR A 69 21.63 -7.57 3.12
CA TYR A 69 21.31 -8.46 4.23
C TYR A 69 22.39 -8.58 5.32
N GLY A 70 23.56 -8.01 5.08
CA GLY A 70 24.63 -7.98 6.08
C GLY A 70 25.00 -9.38 6.59
N ALA A 71 24.88 -9.56 7.90
CA ALA A 71 25.25 -10.80 8.57
C ALA A 71 24.34 -11.99 8.30
N ALA A 72 23.15 -11.79 7.77
CA ALA A 72 22.25 -12.91 7.38
C ALA A 72 22.73 -13.63 6.11
N TYR A 73 23.46 -12.90 5.23
CA TYR A 73 24.02 -13.46 4.01
C TYR A 73 25.29 -14.29 4.29
N ARG A 74 25.38 -15.47 3.67
CA ARG A 74 26.45 -16.45 3.77
C ARG A 74 26.95 -16.79 2.37
N ALA A 75 28.14 -16.30 2.01
CA ALA A 75 28.77 -16.62 0.74
C ALA A 75 29.30 -18.06 0.72
N ASN A 76 29.04 -18.79 -0.36
CA ASN A 76 29.50 -20.17 -0.57
C ASN A 76 29.19 -21.09 0.62
N GLU A 77 28.00 -21.06 1.13
CA GLU A 77 27.61 -21.72 2.39
C GLU A 77 27.29 -23.21 2.25
N LEU A 78 26.54 -23.57 1.22
CA LEU A 78 26.12 -24.96 0.97
C LEU A 78 26.86 -25.54 -0.23
N CYS A 79 27.47 -26.70 -0.05
CA CYS A 79 28.02 -27.50 -1.15
C CYS A 79 26.93 -28.37 -1.77
N VAL A 80 26.62 -28.11 -3.02
CA VAL A 80 25.65 -28.89 -3.83
C VAL A 80 26.40 -29.72 -4.84
N ILE A 81 26.06 -30.99 -4.96
CA ILE A 81 26.65 -31.93 -5.95
C ILE A 81 25.63 -32.11 -7.07
N ASP A 82 26.00 -31.73 -8.30
CA ASP A 82 25.14 -31.88 -9.47
C ASP A 82 25.06 -33.35 -9.94
N MET A 83 24.13 -33.63 -10.84
CA MET A 83 23.88 -35.00 -11.37
C MET A 83 25.10 -35.65 -12.02
N VAL A 84 26.13 -34.89 -12.38
CA VAL A 84 27.38 -35.43 -12.95
C VAL A 84 28.54 -35.46 -11.94
N GLY A 85 28.24 -35.24 -10.65
CA GLY A 85 29.18 -35.34 -9.55
C GLY A 85 30.08 -34.13 -9.35
N ARG A 86 29.76 -32.95 -9.92
CA ARG A 86 30.52 -31.74 -9.73
C ARG A 86 30.03 -30.97 -8.49
N HIS A 87 30.96 -30.47 -7.72
CA HIS A 87 30.71 -29.68 -6.52
C HIS A 87 30.49 -28.21 -6.87
N HIS A 88 29.39 -27.64 -6.38
CA HIS A 88 29.03 -26.24 -6.51
C HIS A 88 28.80 -25.65 -5.11
N TRP A 89 29.45 -24.54 -4.83
CA TRP A 89 29.18 -23.77 -3.61
C TRP A 89 28.15 -22.69 -3.90
N VAL A 90 27.04 -22.71 -3.17
CA VAL A 90 25.96 -21.74 -3.34
C VAL A 90 25.89 -20.80 -2.14
N ASP A 91 25.53 -19.58 -2.43
CA ASP A 91 25.27 -18.56 -1.42
C ASP A 91 23.92 -18.83 -0.76
N CYS A 92 23.85 -18.59 0.55
CA CYS A 92 22.64 -18.77 1.32
C CYS A 92 22.33 -17.51 2.13
N LEU A 93 21.04 -17.31 2.42
CA LEU A 93 20.52 -16.32 3.33
C LEU A 93 19.73 -17.05 4.41
N LEU A 94 20.07 -16.79 5.69
CA LEU A 94 19.31 -17.31 6.83
C LEU A 94 18.67 -16.15 7.57
N MET A 95 17.34 -16.10 7.58
CA MET A 95 16.54 -15.04 8.18
C MET A 95 15.57 -15.61 9.21
N ASP A 96 15.05 -14.74 10.06
CA ASP A 96 13.93 -15.08 10.91
C ASP A 96 12.72 -15.45 10.06
N TYR A 97 11.97 -16.47 10.50
CA TYR A 97 10.70 -16.80 9.88
C TYR A 97 9.65 -15.78 10.31
N VAL A 98 8.94 -15.20 9.37
CA VAL A 98 7.85 -14.28 9.65
C VAL A 98 6.54 -15.06 9.62
N GLU A 99 5.91 -15.23 10.79
CA GLU A 99 4.59 -15.88 10.89
C GLU A 99 3.51 -14.98 10.29
N GLY A 100 2.57 -15.58 9.56
CA GLY A 100 1.47 -14.88 8.91
C GLY A 100 1.16 -15.47 7.54
N ARG A 101 0.33 -14.77 6.80
CA ARG A 101 -0.02 -15.07 5.39
C ARG A 101 0.40 -13.90 4.51
N THR A 102 0.59 -14.13 3.22
CA THR A 102 0.88 -13.05 2.29
C THR A 102 -0.30 -12.08 2.20
N LEU A 103 -0.03 -10.83 1.84
CA LEU A 103 -1.10 -9.85 1.60
C LEU A 103 -2.00 -10.30 0.44
N ASP A 104 -1.47 -10.99 -0.58
CA ASP A 104 -2.24 -11.61 -1.65
C ASP A 104 -3.26 -12.62 -1.11
N GLU A 105 -2.82 -13.55 -0.25
CA GLU A 105 -3.71 -14.51 0.42
C GLU A 105 -4.73 -13.81 1.33
N ALA A 106 -4.32 -12.73 2.01
CA ALA A 106 -5.19 -11.96 2.88
C ALA A 106 -6.28 -11.20 2.11
N ILE A 107 -5.94 -10.60 0.96
CA ILE A 107 -6.89 -9.96 0.04
C ILE A 107 -7.91 -10.99 -0.47
N CYS A 108 -7.44 -12.15 -0.91
CA CYS A 108 -8.32 -13.21 -1.41
C CYS A 108 -9.28 -13.76 -0.35
N ALA A 109 -8.87 -13.75 0.92
CA ALA A 109 -9.71 -14.20 2.04
C ALA A 109 -10.68 -13.11 2.57
N ALA A 110 -10.42 -11.83 2.31
CA ALA A 110 -11.26 -10.73 2.77
C ALA A 110 -12.59 -10.69 2.00
N THR A 111 -13.70 -10.48 2.73
CA THR A 111 -15.06 -10.50 2.19
C THR A 111 -15.88 -9.26 2.56
N THR A 112 -15.42 -8.45 3.51
CA THR A 112 -16.14 -7.29 4.01
C THR A 112 -15.34 -6.01 3.85
N GLU A 113 -16.05 -4.86 3.75
CA GLU A 113 -15.44 -3.52 3.77
C GLU A 113 -14.48 -3.35 4.96
N ALA A 114 -14.87 -3.80 6.15
CA ALA A 114 -14.07 -3.67 7.37
C ALA A 114 -12.75 -4.47 7.31
N GLU A 115 -12.78 -5.67 6.72
CA GLU A 115 -11.56 -6.49 6.54
C GLU A 115 -10.60 -5.83 5.55
N PHE A 116 -11.09 -5.32 4.43
CA PHE A 116 -10.25 -4.58 3.47
C PHE A 116 -9.67 -3.29 4.08
N LEU A 117 -10.47 -2.53 4.85
CA LEU A 117 -9.97 -1.34 5.54
C LEU A 117 -8.93 -1.68 6.59
N ALA A 118 -9.04 -2.82 7.28
CA ALA A 118 -8.02 -3.30 8.21
C ALA A 118 -6.71 -3.66 7.48
N LEU A 119 -6.79 -4.32 6.32
CA LEU A 119 -5.62 -4.57 5.47
C LEU A 119 -5.00 -3.26 4.96
N ALA A 120 -5.82 -2.32 4.52
CA ALA A 120 -5.35 -1.01 4.06
C ALA A 120 -4.61 -0.26 5.19
N ALA A 121 -5.18 -0.21 6.40
CA ALA A 121 -4.56 0.46 7.53
C ALA A 121 -3.21 -0.18 7.94
N GLY A 122 -3.13 -1.52 7.94
CA GLY A 122 -1.88 -2.24 8.19
C GLY A 122 -0.81 -1.94 7.13
N PHE A 123 -1.21 -1.93 5.85
CA PHE A 123 -0.32 -1.56 4.75
C PHE A 123 0.15 -0.11 4.84
N ASP A 124 -0.75 0.83 5.08
CA ASP A 124 -0.43 2.26 5.16
C ASP A 124 0.54 2.55 6.32
N SER A 125 0.41 1.85 7.45
CA SER A 125 1.35 1.95 8.57
C SER A 125 2.76 1.51 8.14
N MET A 126 2.89 0.33 7.54
CA MET A 126 4.16 -0.18 6.99
C MET A 126 4.71 0.76 5.90
N ALA A 127 3.86 1.25 5.02
CA ALA A 127 4.24 2.16 3.94
C ALA A 127 4.81 3.49 4.47
N CYS A 128 4.23 4.07 5.52
CA CYS A 128 4.76 5.27 6.18
C CYS A 128 6.16 5.04 6.76
N GLU A 129 6.44 3.85 7.30
CA GLU A 129 7.77 3.47 7.76
C GLU A 129 8.75 3.35 6.59
N LEU A 130 8.35 2.68 5.49
CA LEU A 130 9.17 2.56 4.27
C LEU A 130 9.51 3.92 3.68
N LEU A 131 8.53 4.81 3.54
CA LEU A 131 8.71 6.19 3.05
C LEU A 131 9.61 7.05 3.96
N SER A 132 9.80 6.63 5.20
CA SER A 132 10.69 7.28 6.17
C SER A 132 12.10 6.69 6.18
N SER A 133 12.30 5.56 5.51
CA SER A 133 13.57 4.83 5.43
C SER A 133 14.49 5.43 4.37
N GLU A 134 15.81 5.26 4.55
CA GLU A 134 16.82 5.49 3.50
C GLU A 134 16.97 4.27 2.56
N ARG A 135 16.22 3.20 2.80
CA ARG A 135 16.17 1.99 1.98
C ARG A 135 14.85 1.94 1.23
N ALA A 136 14.84 1.26 0.09
CA ALA A 136 13.63 0.92 -0.62
C ALA A 136 13.64 -0.55 -1.03
N HIS A 137 12.46 -1.14 -1.17
CA HIS A 137 12.31 -2.58 -1.43
C HIS A 137 12.64 -2.95 -2.88
N GLY A 138 12.21 -2.13 -3.82
CA GLY A 138 12.50 -2.28 -5.25
C GLY A 138 11.57 -3.24 -6.01
N ASP A 139 10.82 -4.11 -5.32
CA ASP A 139 9.79 -4.99 -5.90
C ASP A 139 8.63 -5.20 -4.91
N LEU A 140 8.05 -4.09 -4.44
CA LEU A 140 6.93 -4.14 -3.50
C LEU A 140 5.66 -4.59 -4.24
N LYS A 141 5.06 -5.66 -3.72
CA LYS A 141 3.81 -6.28 -4.22
C LYS A 141 3.17 -7.14 -3.13
N PRO A 142 1.88 -7.50 -3.25
CA PRO A 142 1.17 -8.25 -2.19
C PRO A 142 1.82 -9.58 -1.79
N GLU A 143 2.43 -10.31 -2.72
CA GLU A 143 3.10 -11.58 -2.43
C GLU A 143 4.40 -11.39 -1.61
N ASN A 144 4.98 -10.18 -1.62
CA ASN A 144 6.18 -9.83 -0.88
C ASN A 144 5.89 -9.11 0.46
N ILE A 145 4.66 -9.21 0.95
CA ILE A 145 4.22 -8.61 2.22
C ILE A 145 3.55 -9.69 3.05
N ILE A 146 4.01 -9.91 4.28
CA ILE A 146 3.36 -10.82 5.24
C ILE A 146 2.46 -10.01 6.17
N VAL A 147 1.20 -10.43 6.27
CA VAL A 147 0.22 -9.96 7.24
C VAL A 147 0.25 -10.89 8.45
N ARG A 148 0.65 -10.37 9.59
CA ARG A 148 0.67 -11.09 10.87
C ARG A 148 -0.71 -11.14 11.50
N ASP A 149 -0.89 -12.03 12.48
CA ASP A 149 -2.17 -12.20 13.20
C ASP A 149 -2.61 -10.92 13.96
N ASP A 150 -1.67 -10.07 14.35
CA ASP A 150 -1.94 -8.77 15.00
C ASP A 150 -2.24 -7.63 14.00
N GLY A 151 -2.27 -7.94 12.70
CA GLY A 151 -2.49 -6.97 11.62
C GLY A 151 -1.25 -6.18 11.19
N GLN A 152 -0.10 -6.34 11.87
CA GLN A 152 1.14 -5.74 11.41
C GLN A 152 1.59 -6.36 10.09
N MET A 153 2.17 -5.55 9.23
CA MET A 153 2.71 -6.01 7.93
C MET A 153 4.22 -5.91 7.87
N VAL A 154 4.83 -6.91 7.23
CA VAL A 154 6.29 -7.01 7.09
C VAL A 154 6.62 -7.27 5.63
N ALA A 155 7.40 -6.39 5.00
CA ALA A 155 7.94 -6.62 3.66
C ALA A 155 9.05 -7.68 3.71
N ILE A 156 8.97 -8.67 2.81
CA ILE A 156 9.92 -9.77 2.65
C ILE A 156 10.51 -9.74 1.24
N ASP A 157 11.55 -10.54 0.99
CA ASP A 157 12.20 -10.66 -0.33
C ASP A 157 12.84 -9.35 -0.84
N TRP A 158 13.78 -8.81 -0.06
CA TRP A 158 14.50 -7.57 -0.32
C TRP A 158 15.64 -7.70 -1.36
N ASP A 159 15.69 -8.74 -2.18
CA ASP A 159 16.80 -9.03 -3.09
C ASP A 159 17.09 -7.92 -4.10
N ASN A 160 16.08 -7.12 -4.42
CA ASN A 160 16.14 -5.99 -5.34
C ASN A 160 16.23 -4.63 -4.64
N ALA A 161 16.46 -4.65 -3.32
CA ALA A 161 16.41 -3.44 -2.51
C ALA A 161 17.51 -2.43 -2.85
N TYR A 162 17.10 -1.16 -2.80
CA TYR A 162 18.04 -0.05 -2.71
C TYR A 162 18.53 0.12 -1.27
N VAL A 163 19.84 0.30 -1.12
CA VAL A 163 20.48 0.74 0.11
C VAL A 163 21.41 1.93 -0.21
N PRO A 164 21.74 2.83 0.75
CA PRO A 164 22.51 4.05 0.48
C PRO A 164 23.85 3.81 -0.21
N SER A 165 24.49 2.65 0.03
CA SER A 165 25.75 2.28 -0.64
C SER A 165 25.61 2.00 -2.14
N PHE A 166 24.39 1.95 -2.66
CA PHE A 166 24.09 1.77 -4.09
C PHE A 166 23.81 3.08 -4.84
N ALA A 167 23.99 4.21 -4.18
CA ALA A 167 23.79 5.51 -4.82
C ALA A 167 24.59 5.62 -6.12
N GLY A 168 23.93 6.00 -7.22
CA GLY A 168 24.50 6.09 -8.56
C GLY A 168 24.65 4.76 -9.31
N ARG A 169 24.23 3.64 -8.73
CA ARG A 169 24.15 2.35 -9.45
C ARG A 169 22.84 2.20 -10.19
N ARG A 170 22.77 1.20 -11.06
CA ARG A 170 21.55 0.76 -11.72
C ARG A 170 20.87 -0.34 -10.91
N SER A 171 19.55 -0.36 -10.92
CA SER A 171 18.76 -1.47 -10.36
C SER A 171 19.06 -2.77 -11.12
N PRO A 172 19.25 -3.89 -10.43
CA PRO A 172 19.42 -5.20 -11.09
C PRO A 172 18.14 -5.64 -11.81
N GLU A 173 16.98 -5.28 -11.26
CA GLU A 173 15.65 -5.57 -11.82
C GLU A 173 14.74 -4.35 -11.60
N ILE A 174 13.69 -4.23 -12.41
CA ILE A 174 12.71 -3.13 -12.29
C ILE A 174 11.43 -3.52 -11.54
N GLY A 175 11.40 -4.71 -10.95
CA GLY A 175 10.28 -5.23 -10.18
C GLY A 175 9.11 -5.71 -11.05
N THR A 176 8.00 -6.04 -10.42
CA THR A 176 6.81 -6.62 -11.05
C THR A 176 5.97 -5.54 -11.72
N ALA A 177 5.83 -5.60 -13.05
CA ALA A 177 5.18 -4.56 -13.87
C ALA A 177 3.76 -4.19 -13.42
N ALA A 178 3.01 -5.15 -12.87
CA ALA A 178 1.65 -4.93 -12.37
C ALA A 178 1.57 -3.95 -11.17
N TYR A 179 2.71 -3.65 -10.52
CA TYR A 179 2.80 -2.76 -9.36
C TYR A 179 3.80 -1.63 -9.55
N GLN A 180 4.40 -1.50 -10.74
CA GLN A 180 5.42 -0.50 -11.02
C GLN A 180 4.94 0.55 -12.01
N HIS A 181 5.47 1.77 -11.84
CA HIS A 181 5.21 2.83 -12.81
C HIS A 181 5.74 2.44 -14.20
N PRO A 182 4.97 2.59 -15.30
CA PRO A 182 5.39 2.16 -16.65
C PRO A 182 6.67 2.83 -17.15
N ALA A 183 6.98 4.05 -16.68
CA ALA A 183 8.20 4.77 -17.03
C ALA A 183 9.41 4.43 -16.14
N ARG A 184 9.29 3.47 -15.21
CA ARG A 184 10.41 3.05 -14.37
C ARG A 184 11.49 2.40 -15.23
N THR A 185 12.74 2.81 -15.03
CA THR A 185 13.91 2.24 -15.67
C THR A 185 14.95 1.80 -14.62
N ALA A 186 15.93 1.00 -15.04
CA ALA A 186 16.99 0.56 -14.16
C ALA A 186 17.87 1.72 -13.62
N ASP A 187 17.91 2.86 -14.31
CA ASP A 187 18.66 4.04 -13.86
C ASP A 187 17.94 4.80 -12.73
N MET A 188 16.65 4.53 -12.54
CA MET A 188 15.84 5.09 -11.45
C MET A 188 15.97 4.22 -10.20
N PHE A 189 17.18 4.18 -9.61
CA PHE A 189 17.48 3.35 -8.44
C PHE A 189 17.93 4.21 -7.27
N ASN A 190 16.98 4.52 -6.39
CA ASN A 190 17.20 5.31 -5.18
C ASN A 190 16.09 5.00 -4.15
N LYS A 191 16.07 5.69 -3.01
CA LYS A 191 15.11 5.46 -1.92
C LYS A 191 13.63 5.74 -2.25
N HIS A 192 13.36 6.38 -3.38
CA HIS A 192 12.01 6.71 -3.86
C HIS A 192 11.46 5.71 -4.88
N VAL A 193 12.16 4.61 -5.11
CA VAL A 193 11.81 3.63 -6.14
C VAL A 193 10.49 2.92 -5.85
N ASP A 194 10.06 2.90 -4.59
CA ASP A 194 8.79 2.29 -4.17
C ASP A 194 7.63 3.30 -4.07
N ASP A 195 7.85 4.61 -4.25
CA ASP A 195 6.80 5.61 -4.07
C ASP A 195 5.52 5.25 -4.84
N TYR A 196 5.68 4.88 -6.12
CA TYR A 196 4.53 4.52 -6.96
C TYR A 196 3.86 3.22 -6.52
N SER A 197 4.62 2.18 -6.20
CA SER A 197 4.08 0.88 -5.74
C SER A 197 3.33 1.04 -4.43
N ILE A 198 3.84 1.86 -3.52
CA ILE A 198 3.16 2.20 -2.26
C ILE A 198 1.82 2.89 -2.53
N ALA A 199 1.82 3.95 -3.32
CA ALA A 199 0.59 4.67 -3.67
C ALA A 199 -0.42 3.76 -4.38
N PHE A 200 0.05 2.89 -5.26
CA PHE A 200 -0.78 1.97 -6.03
C PHE A 200 -1.42 0.90 -5.15
N ILE A 201 -0.65 0.23 -4.29
CA ILE A 201 -1.16 -0.83 -3.40
C ILE A 201 -2.11 -0.23 -2.36
N SER A 202 -1.78 0.92 -1.75
CA SER A 202 -2.68 1.64 -0.85
C SER A 202 -4.01 1.97 -1.53
N THR A 203 -3.97 2.57 -2.74
CA THR A 203 -5.17 2.85 -3.54
C THR A 203 -5.97 1.59 -3.84
N LEU A 204 -5.31 0.49 -4.22
CA LEU A 204 -5.95 -0.79 -4.53
C LEU A 204 -6.73 -1.34 -3.34
N LEU A 205 -6.12 -1.37 -2.14
CA LEU A 205 -6.75 -1.89 -0.92
C LEU A 205 -7.97 -1.06 -0.51
N HIS A 206 -7.84 0.27 -0.51
CA HIS A 206 -8.95 1.17 -0.21
C HIS A 206 -10.07 1.11 -1.26
N PHE A 207 -9.71 0.95 -2.53
CA PHE A 207 -10.69 0.82 -3.61
C PHE A 207 -11.48 -0.49 -3.51
N MET A 208 -10.81 -1.61 -3.20
CA MET A 208 -11.47 -2.90 -2.95
C MET A 208 -12.39 -2.87 -1.73
N ALA A 209 -12.09 -2.06 -0.72
CA ALA A 209 -12.95 -1.91 0.44
C ALA A 209 -14.33 -1.32 0.06
N VAL A 210 -14.39 -0.43 -0.92
CA VAL A 210 -15.59 0.34 -1.25
C VAL A 210 -16.21 -0.01 -2.62
N GLU A 211 -15.52 -0.82 -3.42
CA GLU A 211 -15.93 -1.26 -4.76
C GLU A 211 -15.81 -2.78 -4.89
N GLU A 212 -16.92 -3.48 -4.67
CA GLU A 212 -16.97 -4.95 -4.64
C GLU A 212 -16.45 -5.60 -5.94
N SER A 213 -16.70 -4.94 -7.09
CA SER A 213 -16.24 -5.45 -8.38
C SER A 213 -14.71 -5.52 -8.49
N ALA A 214 -14.00 -4.62 -7.80
CA ALA A 214 -12.54 -4.64 -7.76
C ALA A 214 -12.02 -5.78 -6.87
N ALA A 215 -12.66 -6.02 -5.73
CA ALA A 215 -12.34 -7.12 -4.85
C ALA A 215 -12.60 -8.48 -5.51
N GLU A 216 -13.73 -8.62 -6.21
CA GLU A 216 -14.07 -9.85 -6.92
C GLU A 216 -13.09 -10.11 -8.08
N HIS A 217 -12.73 -9.09 -8.84
CA HIS A 217 -11.72 -9.21 -9.90
C HIS A 217 -10.39 -9.75 -9.34
N TYR A 218 -9.93 -9.18 -8.21
CA TYR A 218 -8.68 -9.62 -7.59
C TYR A 218 -8.75 -11.07 -7.10
N ARG A 219 -9.83 -11.48 -6.43
CA ARG A 219 -10.04 -12.87 -5.99
C ARG A 219 -10.01 -13.88 -7.11
N GLN A 220 -10.47 -13.50 -8.31
CA GLN A 220 -10.52 -14.39 -9.47
C GLN A 220 -9.18 -14.50 -10.20
N LEU A 221 -8.43 -13.43 -10.31
CA LEU A 221 -7.27 -13.32 -11.19
C LEU A 221 -5.94 -13.11 -10.46
N HIS A 222 -5.96 -12.81 -9.16
CA HIS A 222 -4.79 -12.37 -8.37
C HIS A 222 -4.06 -11.18 -9.00
N GLU A 223 -4.83 -10.30 -9.68
CA GLU A 223 -4.34 -9.11 -10.35
C GLU A 223 -5.21 -7.89 -10.03
N PRO A 224 -4.65 -6.67 -10.01
CA PRO A 224 -5.43 -5.44 -9.85
C PRO A 224 -6.45 -5.28 -10.97
N LYS A 225 -7.63 -4.69 -10.66
CA LYS A 225 -8.66 -4.38 -11.68
C LYS A 225 -8.16 -3.44 -12.77
N PHE A 226 -7.23 -2.55 -12.43
CA PHE A 226 -6.58 -1.63 -13.37
C PHE A 226 -5.07 -1.77 -13.25
N MET A 227 -4.40 -1.85 -14.40
CA MET A 227 -2.93 -1.86 -14.45
C MET A 227 -2.39 -0.43 -14.30
N PRO A 228 -1.17 -0.23 -13.76
CA PRO A 228 -0.54 1.09 -13.67
C PRO A 228 -0.56 1.89 -14.98
N SER A 229 -0.38 1.23 -16.12
CA SER A 229 -0.41 1.88 -17.44
C SER A 229 -1.79 2.43 -17.83
N GLU A 230 -2.86 1.91 -17.25
CA GLU A 230 -4.22 2.37 -17.51
C GLU A 230 -4.60 3.60 -16.68
N LEU A 231 -3.83 3.90 -15.62
CA LEU A 231 -4.07 5.07 -14.74
C LEU A 231 -3.36 6.34 -15.26
N ILE A 232 -2.42 6.21 -16.17
CA ILE A 232 -1.59 7.30 -16.68
C ILE A 232 -2.05 7.71 -18.07
N ASN A 233 -2.38 8.99 -18.25
CA ASN A 233 -2.68 9.55 -19.55
C ASN A 233 -1.43 10.25 -20.12
N PRO A 234 -0.71 9.63 -21.07
CA PRO A 234 0.53 10.19 -21.61
C PRO A 234 0.33 11.47 -22.43
N ASN A 235 -0.90 11.75 -22.88
CA ASN A 235 -1.21 12.83 -23.80
C ASN A 235 -2.14 13.90 -23.22
N GLY A 236 -2.50 13.84 -21.97
CA GLY A 236 -3.54 14.74 -21.44
C GLY A 236 -3.47 15.09 -19.97
N TRP A 237 -4.15 16.20 -19.67
CA TRP A 237 -4.34 16.71 -18.31
C TRP A 237 -5.54 16.06 -17.60
N GLN A 238 -6.36 15.33 -18.36
CA GLN A 238 -7.53 14.63 -17.81
C GLN A 238 -7.15 13.23 -17.35
N PRO A 239 -7.72 12.75 -16.25
CA PRO A 239 -7.55 11.37 -15.81
C PRO A 239 -8.08 10.41 -16.89
N THR A 240 -7.51 9.22 -16.97
CA THR A 240 -8.06 8.11 -17.75
C THR A 240 -9.42 7.70 -17.19
N SER A 241 -10.21 6.92 -17.95
CA SER A 241 -11.48 6.38 -17.44
C SER A 241 -11.29 5.51 -16.19
N ALA A 242 -10.22 4.72 -16.14
CA ALA A 242 -9.87 3.89 -14.99
C ALA A 242 -9.57 4.74 -13.74
N LEU A 243 -8.71 5.74 -13.87
CA LEU A 243 -8.41 6.64 -12.76
C LEU A 243 -9.62 7.48 -12.36
N ALA A 244 -10.43 7.92 -13.31
CA ALA A 244 -11.65 8.68 -13.03
C ALA A 244 -12.65 7.85 -12.21
N GLU A 245 -12.80 6.55 -12.47
CA GLU A 245 -13.64 5.64 -11.67
C GLU A 245 -13.18 5.57 -10.22
N VAL A 246 -11.87 5.40 -10.00
CA VAL A 246 -11.28 5.36 -8.65
C VAL A 246 -11.51 6.69 -7.91
N LEU A 247 -11.19 7.81 -8.56
CA LEU A 247 -11.32 9.15 -7.98
C LEU A 247 -12.78 9.49 -7.66
N GLU A 248 -13.72 9.15 -8.56
CA GLU A 248 -15.15 9.36 -8.35
C GLU A 248 -15.67 8.56 -7.15
N THR A 249 -15.23 7.30 -7.02
CA THR A 249 -15.60 6.44 -5.91
C THR A 249 -15.10 7.01 -4.58
N PHE A 250 -13.84 7.42 -4.48
CA PHE A 250 -13.30 8.03 -3.27
C PHE A 250 -13.94 9.39 -2.97
N ALA A 251 -14.13 10.24 -4.00
CA ALA A 251 -14.78 11.52 -3.83
C ALA A 251 -16.21 11.36 -3.28
N ARG A 252 -16.99 10.45 -3.85
CA ARG A 252 -18.36 10.16 -3.41
C ARG A 252 -18.43 9.69 -1.94
N ARG A 253 -17.43 8.94 -1.48
CA ARG A 253 -17.33 8.43 -0.11
C ARG A 253 -16.72 9.44 0.88
N GLY A 254 -16.18 10.57 0.39
CA GLY A 254 -15.49 11.55 1.22
C GLY A 254 -14.12 11.11 1.71
N MET A 255 -13.51 10.13 1.04
CA MET A 255 -12.19 9.55 1.32
C MET A 255 -11.11 10.48 0.78
N ALA A 256 -10.77 11.54 1.55
CA ALA A 256 -10.03 12.66 1.02
C ALA A 256 -8.53 12.38 0.81
N TRP A 257 -7.87 11.70 1.75
CA TRP A 257 -6.46 11.41 1.60
C TRP A 257 -6.23 10.30 0.56
N GLU A 258 -7.11 9.30 0.48
CA GLU A 258 -7.10 8.23 -0.53
C GLU A 258 -7.30 8.81 -1.93
N TYR A 259 -8.23 9.76 -2.06
CA TYR A 259 -8.43 10.52 -3.30
C TYR A 259 -7.14 11.21 -3.75
N ARG A 260 -6.39 11.83 -2.82
CA ARG A 260 -5.13 12.52 -3.14
C ARG A 260 -4.01 11.54 -3.50
N VAL A 261 -3.90 10.41 -2.80
CA VAL A 261 -2.94 9.36 -3.15
C VAL A 261 -3.26 8.81 -4.55
N ALA A 262 -4.52 8.50 -4.83
CA ALA A 262 -4.96 8.03 -6.15
C ALA A 262 -4.68 9.04 -7.27
N GLN A 263 -4.87 10.36 -7.02
CA GLN A 263 -4.50 11.39 -8.00
C GLN A 263 -3.02 11.34 -8.38
N MET A 264 -2.13 10.99 -7.46
CA MET A 264 -0.69 10.91 -7.73
C MET A 264 -0.34 9.79 -8.71
N LEU A 265 -1.21 8.78 -8.87
CA LEU A 265 -1.00 7.68 -9.82
C LEU A 265 -1.02 8.12 -11.29
N SER A 266 -1.54 9.33 -11.58
CA SER A 266 -1.44 9.95 -12.91
C SER A 266 -0.09 10.63 -13.20
N SER A 267 0.84 10.62 -12.24
CA SER A 267 2.17 11.24 -12.41
C SER A 267 2.87 10.73 -13.67
N ALA A 268 3.61 11.61 -14.33
CA ALA A 268 4.46 11.21 -15.47
C ALA A 268 5.76 10.50 -15.01
N THR A 269 6.05 10.50 -13.71
CA THR A 269 7.27 9.91 -13.13
C THR A 269 6.94 8.99 -11.96
N PRO A 270 7.77 7.97 -11.69
CA PRO A 270 7.56 7.07 -10.55
C PRO A 270 7.79 7.72 -9.18
N TYR A 271 8.39 8.92 -9.13
CA TYR A 271 8.70 9.61 -7.88
C TYR A 271 7.54 10.53 -7.46
N LEU A 272 7.01 10.30 -6.28
CA LEU A 272 5.83 10.99 -5.76
C LEU A 272 6.21 11.81 -4.52
N SER A 273 6.79 13.00 -4.73
CA SER A 273 7.40 13.83 -3.69
C SER A 273 6.49 14.16 -2.49
N ASP A 274 5.18 14.25 -2.71
CA ASP A 274 4.20 14.56 -1.67
C ASP A 274 3.60 13.33 -0.98
N LEU A 275 3.92 12.10 -1.46
CA LEU A 275 3.28 10.88 -0.99
C LEU A 275 3.43 10.67 0.52
N LYS A 276 4.65 10.77 1.04
CA LYS A 276 4.91 10.62 2.48
C LYS A 276 4.05 11.55 3.33
N ARG A 277 3.91 12.80 2.90
CA ARG A 277 3.12 13.80 3.62
C ARG A 277 1.63 13.47 3.59
N VAL A 278 1.10 13.11 2.41
CA VAL A 278 -0.33 12.80 2.25
C VAL A 278 -0.70 11.53 3.00
N MET A 279 0.09 10.48 2.89
CA MET A 279 -0.11 9.25 3.66
C MET A 279 0.05 9.46 5.17
N GLY A 280 0.88 10.40 5.60
CA GLY A 280 1.02 10.76 7.00
C GLY A 280 -0.29 11.24 7.65
N PHE A 281 -1.25 11.76 6.87
CA PHE A 281 -2.56 12.13 7.41
C PHE A 281 -3.40 10.91 7.83
N SER A 282 -3.19 9.73 7.23
CA SER A 282 -3.86 8.50 7.65
C SER A 282 -3.49 8.08 9.08
N GLN A 283 -2.30 8.48 9.55
CA GLN A 283 -1.76 8.15 10.86
C GLN A 283 -2.05 9.22 11.93
N SER A 284 -2.68 10.34 11.53
CA SER A 284 -2.94 11.44 12.46
C SER A 284 -4.25 11.22 13.21
N PRO A 285 -4.25 11.14 14.55
CA PRO A 285 -5.48 11.00 15.30
C PRO A 285 -6.35 12.26 15.14
N PHE A 286 -7.63 12.06 14.94
CA PHE A 286 -8.61 13.15 14.95
C PHE A 286 -8.80 13.65 16.38
N ASP A 287 -8.82 14.98 16.56
CA ASP A 287 -9.10 15.60 17.87
C ASP A 287 -10.36 16.45 17.80
N GLY A 288 -11.44 15.89 18.29
CA GLY A 288 -12.77 16.51 18.32
C GLY A 288 -12.97 17.61 19.37
N ASN A 289 -11.96 17.94 20.16
CA ASN A 289 -12.06 18.96 21.21
C ASN A 289 -11.52 20.34 20.77
N ALA A 290 -11.37 20.56 19.48
CA ALA A 290 -10.81 21.79 18.95
C ALA A 290 -11.86 22.93 19.04
N GLU A 291 -11.48 24.02 19.69
CA GLU A 291 -12.23 25.28 19.71
C GLU A 291 -11.73 26.22 18.60
N ASP A 292 -12.56 27.19 18.20
CA ASP A 292 -12.22 28.22 17.21
C ASP A 292 -11.67 27.64 15.89
N VAL A 293 -12.40 26.71 15.30
CA VAL A 293 -12.03 26.08 14.03
C VAL A 293 -12.38 26.97 12.86
N SER A 294 -11.39 27.28 12.01
CA SER A 294 -11.53 28.07 10.79
C SER A 294 -11.17 27.27 9.54
N LEU A 295 -11.71 27.67 8.39
CA LEU A 295 -11.33 27.15 7.09
C LEU A 295 -10.03 27.79 6.64
N GLU A 296 -9.01 26.98 6.39
CA GLU A 296 -7.66 27.46 6.06
C GLU A 296 -7.12 26.83 4.77
N TYR A 297 -6.38 27.64 4.01
CA TYR A 297 -5.69 27.18 2.81
C TYR A 297 -4.30 26.66 3.18
N GLY A 298 -4.08 25.38 2.90
CA GLY A 298 -2.80 24.72 3.20
C GLY A 298 -1.70 25.07 2.20
N PRO A 299 -0.42 24.82 2.57
CA PRO A 299 0.75 25.22 1.78
C PRO A 299 0.84 24.49 0.42
N HIS A 300 0.06 23.45 0.20
CA HIS A 300 0.07 22.64 -1.02
C HIS A 300 -1.15 22.88 -1.93
N GLY A 301 -1.88 23.98 -1.70
CA GLY A 301 -2.95 24.39 -2.59
C GLY A 301 -4.30 23.72 -2.31
N TRP A 302 -4.50 23.17 -1.11
CA TRP A 302 -5.75 22.53 -0.70
C TRP A 302 -6.28 23.11 0.60
N TRP A 303 -7.59 22.98 0.81
CA TRP A 303 -8.30 23.48 1.96
C TRP A 303 -8.48 22.41 3.04
N GLY A 304 -8.47 22.83 4.29
CA GLY A 304 -8.77 22.06 5.48
C GLY A 304 -9.29 22.94 6.59
N CYS A 305 -9.48 22.37 7.78
CA CYS A 305 -9.91 23.15 8.94
C CYS A 305 -8.83 23.15 10.02
N LYS A 306 -8.56 24.31 10.60
CA LYS A 306 -7.50 24.56 11.58
C LYS A 306 -8.06 25.11 12.89
N SER A 307 -7.44 24.75 14.01
CA SER A 307 -7.59 25.40 15.30
C SER A 307 -6.20 25.82 15.78
N GLY A 308 -5.94 27.10 15.86
CA GLY A 308 -4.62 27.65 16.07
C GLY A 308 -3.64 27.17 14.99
N GLU A 309 -2.52 26.55 15.37
CA GLU A 309 -1.52 26.04 14.43
C GLU A 309 -1.77 24.58 13.97
N ARG A 310 -2.80 23.90 14.48
CA ARG A 310 -3.05 22.50 14.24
C ARG A 310 -4.20 22.26 13.25
N TRP A 311 -4.00 21.33 12.31
CA TRP A 311 -5.06 20.86 11.43
C TRP A 311 -6.02 19.94 12.20
N VAL A 312 -7.28 20.34 12.28
CA VAL A 312 -8.41 19.52 12.79
C VAL A 312 -8.91 18.60 11.66
N ILE A 313 -9.08 19.18 10.47
CA ILE A 313 -9.32 18.44 9.24
C ILE A 313 -8.15 18.74 8.30
N ALA A 314 -7.45 17.72 7.84
CA ALA A 314 -6.28 17.84 6.99
C ALA A 314 -6.59 18.66 5.71
N PRO A 315 -5.61 19.46 5.20
CA PRO A 315 -5.80 20.27 4.01
C PRO A 315 -5.72 19.41 2.74
N LEU A 316 -6.83 18.73 2.43
CA LEU A 316 -6.95 17.75 1.34
C LEU A 316 -8.11 18.07 0.39
N TYR A 317 -8.88 19.12 0.66
CA TYR A 317 -10.11 19.47 -0.06
C TYR A 317 -9.86 20.54 -1.10
N SER A 318 -10.67 20.56 -2.16
CA SER A 318 -10.57 21.56 -3.25
C SER A 318 -11.19 22.90 -2.90
N GLY A 319 -12.02 22.96 -1.84
CA GLY A 319 -12.71 24.15 -1.36
C GLY A 319 -13.57 23.82 -0.16
N GLY A 320 -14.31 24.80 0.32
CA GLY A 320 -15.22 24.64 1.44
C GLY A 320 -15.83 25.95 1.90
N PHE A 321 -16.53 25.88 3.03
CA PHE A 321 -17.14 27.00 3.73
C PHE A 321 -16.61 27.05 5.16
N GLU A 322 -16.63 28.26 5.75
CA GLU A 322 -16.32 28.38 7.17
C GLU A 322 -17.14 27.42 8.01
N PRO A 323 -16.48 26.67 8.93
CA PRO A 323 -17.17 25.76 9.83
C PRO A 323 -18.25 26.47 10.65
N SER A 324 -19.35 25.81 10.85
CA SER A 324 -20.47 26.34 11.63
C SER A 324 -21.19 25.22 12.38
N GLU A 325 -21.63 25.51 13.60
CA GLU A 325 -22.46 24.62 14.41
C GLU A 325 -21.86 23.20 14.57
N GLY A 326 -20.53 23.12 14.70
CA GLY A 326 -19.81 21.84 14.86
C GLY A 326 -19.65 21.02 13.59
N MET A 327 -19.88 21.63 12.41
CA MET A 327 -19.77 20.98 11.10
C MET A 327 -18.85 21.79 10.17
N ALA A 328 -18.04 21.10 9.39
CA ALA A 328 -17.36 21.63 8.21
C ALA A 328 -18.08 21.17 6.94
N LEU A 329 -18.25 22.08 5.98
CA LEU A 329 -18.76 21.75 4.64
C LEU A 329 -17.61 21.90 3.64
N LEU A 330 -17.02 20.78 3.20
CA LEU A 330 -15.82 20.77 2.36
C LEU A 330 -16.08 20.09 1.00
N GLU A 331 -15.32 20.49 -0.02
CA GLU A 331 -15.47 20.03 -1.40
C GLU A 331 -14.36 19.05 -1.77
N LEU A 332 -14.76 17.88 -2.32
CA LEU A 332 -13.85 16.85 -2.84
C LEU A 332 -14.38 16.33 -4.17
N GLY A 333 -13.63 16.50 -5.27
CA GLY A 333 -14.09 16.13 -6.59
C GLY A 333 -15.40 16.83 -6.95
N ALA A 334 -16.40 16.06 -7.33
CA ALA A 334 -17.74 16.55 -7.66
C ALA A 334 -18.71 16.63 -6.46
N TYR A 335 -18.22 16.46 -5.23
CA TYR A 335 -19.05 16.37 -4.03
C TYR A 335 -18.76 17.44 -3.00
N ARG A 336 -19.76 17.70 -2.15
CA ARG A 336 -19.67 18.46 -0.89
C ARG A 336 -19.99 17.53 0.27
N HIS A 337 -19.15 17.56 1.30
CA HIS A 337 -19.28 16.71 2.47
C HIS A 337 -19.49 17.54 3.73
N PHE A 338 -20.54 17.26 4.48
CA PHE A 338 -20.63 17.68 5.87
C PHE A 338 -19.78 16.72 6.73
N ILE A 339 -18.83 17.28 7.44
CA ILE A 339 -17.90 16.57 8.31
C ILE A 339 -18.11 17.07 9.72
N SER A 340 -18.33 16.13 10.65
CA SER A 340 -18.45 16.45 12.07
C SER A 340 -17.12 16.90 12.63
N LEU A 341 -17.05 18.06 13.28
CA LEU A 341 -15.88 18.52 14.01
C LEU A 341 -15.70 17.83 15.37
N GLU A 342 -16.66 17.01 15.80
CA GLU A 342 -16.59 16.20 17.01
C GLU A 342 -15.94 14.83 16.74
N SER A 343 -16.26 14.19 15.61
CA SER A 343 -15.79 12.82 15.29
C SER A 343 -14.85 12.73 14.10
N GLY A 344 -14.80 13.75 13.23
CA GLY A 344 -14.09 13.69 11.94
C GLY A 344 -14.84 12.92 10.85
N ASP A 345 -15.99 12.33 11.17
CA ASP A 345 -16.74 11.52 10.22
C ASP A 345 -17.46 12.39 9.18
N VAL A 346 -17.53 11.88 7.95
CA VAL A 346 -18.47 12.39 6.94
C VAL A 346 -19.87 11.97 7.34
N VAL A 347 -20.73 12.93 7.66
CA VAL A 347 -22.12 12.70 8.08
C VAL A 347 -23.11 12.75 6.92
N ALA A 348 -22.81 13.55 5.89
CA ALA A 348 -23.62 13.65 4.68
C ALA A 348 -22.78 14.08 3.47
N SER A 349 -23.15 13.61 2.28
CA SER A 349 -22.49 13.93 1.02
C SER A 349 -23.51 14.35 -0.03
N PHE A 350 -23.20 15.42 -0.79
CA PHE A 350 -24.06 15.98 -1.81
C PHE A 350 -23.28 16.19 -3.10
N ASP A 351 -23.92 15.89 -4.25
CA ASP A 351 -23.38 16.30 -5.54
C ASP A 351 -23.30 17.85 -5.60
N ARG A 352 -22.23 18.41 -6.14
CA ARG A 352 -22.04 19.85 -6.29
C ARG A 352 -23.12 20.52 -7.16
N ALA A 353 -23.80 19.77 -8.03
CA ALA A 353 -24.94 20.27 -8.78
C ALA A 353 -26.12 20.64 -7.88
N THR A 354 -26.21 20.03 -6.70
CA THR A 354 -27.15 20.42 -5.65
C THR A 354 -26.53 21.53 -4.81
N ASN A 355 -26.76 22.77 -5.07
CA ASN A 355 -26.15 23.88 -4.35
C ASN A 355 -26.55 23.88 -2.85
N VAL A 356 -25.74 23.16 -2.03
CA VAL A 356 -25.93 23.08 -0.57
C VAL A 356 -24.96 24.05 0.11
N GLY A 357 -25.46 24.81 1.12
CA GLY A 357 -24.71 25.76 1.92
C GLY A 357 -24.32 25.22 3.31
N PRO A 358 -23.54 25.98 4.10
CA PRO A 358 -23.22 25.61 5.49
C PRO A 358 -24.47 25.65 6.38
N LEU A 359 -24.40 24.98 7.55
CA LEU A 359 -25.44 25.08 8.56
C LEU A 359 -25.57 26.50 9.09
N ARG A 360 -26.83 26.96 9.25
CA ARG A 360 -27.18 28.23 9.93
C ARG A 360 -28.50 28.04 10.66
N ASP A 361 -28.54 28.40 11.94
CA ASP A 361 -29.71 28.25 12.81
C ASP A 361 -30.29 26.81 12.79
N GLY A 362 -29.40 25.80 12.85
CA GLY A 362 -29.76 24.39 12.87
C GLY A 362 -30.20 23.80 11.54
N VAL A 363 -30.11 24.54 10.43
CA VAL A 363 -30.55 24.08 9.10
C VAL A 363 -29.53 24.37 8.00
N THR A 364 -29.54 23.54 6.96
CA THR A 364 -28.93 23.88 5.66
C THR A 364 -30.02 23.98 4.59
N ARG A 365 -29.76 24.84 3.61
CA ARG A 365 -30.61 24.99 2.43
C ARG A 365 -29.93 24.35 1.24
N MET A 366 -30.68 23.49 0.56
CA MET A 366 -30.23 22.82 -0.64
C MET A 366 -31.11 23.27 -1.81
N ARG A 367 -30.50 23.74 -2.90
CA ARG A 367 -31.20 24.06 -4.14
C ARG A 367 -30.96 22.96 -5.17
N MET A 368 -32.00 22.32 -5.60
CA MET A 368 -32.01 21.27 -6.60
C MET A 368 -31.77 21.84 -8.01
N ALA A 369 -31.34 20.98 -8.94
CA ALA A 369 -31.14 21.36 -10.35
C ALA A 369 -32.41 21.88 -11.04
N ASP A 370 -33.60 21.43 -10.60
CA ASP A 370 -34.90 21.90 -11.08
C ASP A 370 -35.37 23.24 -10.45
N GLY A 371 -34.51 23.82 -9.58
CA GLY A 371 -34.76 25.09 -8.89
C GLY A 371 -35.56 24.96 -7.60
N GLN A 372 -36.02 23.75 -7.21
CA GLN A 372 -36.67 23.56 -5.92
C GLN A 372 -35.67 23.75 -4.77
N GLU A 373 -36.15 24.32 -3.67
CA GLU A 373 -35.39 24.45 -2.43
C GLU A 373 -35.88 23.45 -1.39
N ARG A 374 -34.92 22.76 -0.75
CA ARG A 374 -35.20 21.91 0.40
C ARG A 374 -34.40 22.41 1.60
N VAL A 375 -35.05 22.45 2.75
CA VAL A 375 -34.42 22.71 4.04
C VAL A 375 -34.15 21.36 4.71
N ILE A 376 -32.93 21.17 5.18
CA ILE A 376 -32.50 19.96 5.88
C ILE A 376 -32.00 20.40 7.27
N THR A 377 -32.54 19.80 8.30
CA THR A 377 -32.11 20.08 9.68
C THR A 377 -30.80 19.38 10.02
N ARG A 378 -30.08 19.89 11.02
CA ARG A 378 -28.88 19.26 11.56
C ARG A 378 -29.15 17.82 12.01
N GLU A 379 -30.31 17.57 12.61
CA GLU A 379 -30.74 16.24 13.04
C GLU A 379 -30.94 15.28 11.85
N GLU A 380 -31.56 15.74 10.76
CA GLU A 380 -31.67 14.96 9.54
C GLU A 380 -30.31 14.64 8.91
N LEU A 381 -29.34 15.56 8.95
CA LEU A 381 -27.97 15.31 8.46
C LEU A 381 -27.29 14.20 9.27
N ILE A 382 -27.37 14.27 10.61
CA ILE A 382 -26.69 13.33 11.51
C ILE A 382 -27.36 11.94 11.49
N ASN A 383 -28.70 11.89 11.44
CA ASN A 383 -29.47 10.65 11.49
C ASN A 383 -29.72 10.03 10.10
N SER A 384 -29.31 10.71 9.03
CA SER A 384 -29.34 10.08 7.70
C SER A 384 -28.52 8.81 7.73
N PRO A 385 -29.06 7.67 7.26
CA PRO A 385 -28.25 6.47 7.09
C PRO A 385 -27.01 6.87 6.26
N LYS A 386 -25.81 6.42 6.65
CA LYS A 386 -24.49 6.70 6.02
C LYS A 386 -24.41 6.39 4.50
N LYS A 387 -25.51 6.24 3.86
CA LYS A 387 -25.71 6.11 2.42
C LYS A 387 -26.27 7.42 1.92
N SER A 388 -25.34 8.29 1.44
CA SER A 388 -25.61 9.36 0.47
C SER A 388 -27.09 9.79 0.37
N ILE A 389 -27.41 11.00 0.84
CA ILE A 389 -28.58 11.70 0.35
C ILE A 389 -28.28 12.09 -1.11
N PHE A 390 -28.24 11.07 -1.99
CA PHE A 390 -28.26 11.31 -3.41
C PHE A 390 -29.70 11.64 -3.78
N VAL A 391 -29.95 12.89 -3.94
CA VAL A 391 -31.15 13.32 -4.69
C VAL A 391 -30.70 13.38 -6.14
N ARG A 392 -31.14 12.39 -6.94
CA ARG A 392 -31.10 12.46 -8.41
C ARG A 392 -32.03 13.54 -8.91
#